data_854fd40301a6bab59a162fd32bff03d0
#
_entry.id   854fd40301a6bab59a162fd32bff03d0
#
_cell.length_a   1.000
_cell.length_b   1.000
_cell.length_c   1.000
_cell.angle_alpha   90.00
_cell.angle_beta   90.00
_cell.angle_gamma   90.00
#
_symmetry.space_group_name_H-M   'P 1'
#
loop_
_entity.id
_entity.type
_entity.pdbx_description
1 polymer ?
#
loop_
_entity_poly.entity_id
_entity_poly.type
_entity_poly.pdbx_seq_one_letter_code
_entity_poly.pdbx_strand_id
1 'polypeptide(L)'
;IMTNHNAPTAIIVGSGPGGLASALLLAHSGVKVTVLEKADAVGGRTRLFTKDGYTFDRGPTFFHYPEVIEEIFQAIGRDAHKELGLMPLDPMYRLVFGAGGHIDATSNLEEMTERIRELAGDKNADGFKNYVKQNRRKLDLSKKCLQTPWRSPLDILSKRALRVASVLKPWASVAGDLGRHFDDERIRLAMSF
;
A
#
# COMPACT_ATOMS: atom_id res chain seq x y z
N ILE A 1 -24.77 -27.15 -15.24
CA ILE A 1 -24.01 -25.90 -15.57
C ILE A 1 -24.25 -25.69 -17.06
N MET A 2 -25.13 -24.74 -17.42
CA MET A 2 -25.37 -24.37 -18.81
C MET A 2 -24.13 -23.60 -19.31
N THR A 3 -23.36 -24.19 -20.21
CA THR A 3 -22.26 -23.49 -20.89
C THR A 3 -22.88 -22.52 -21.90
N ASN A 4 -22.88 -21.25 -21.56
CA ASN A 4 -23.31 -20.21 -22.50
C ASN A 4 -22.24 -20.08 -23.59
N HIS A 5 -22.49 -20.65 -24.78
CA HIS A 5 -21.55 -20.65 -25.92
C HIS A 5 -21.26 -19.24 -26.48
N ASN A 6 -21.98 -18.19 -26.05
CA ASN A 6 -21.82 -16.80 -26.47
C ASN A 6 -21.13 -15.91 -25.41
N ALA A 7 -20.57 -16.45 -24.32
CA ALA A 7 -19.87 -15.64 -23.36
C ALA A 7 -18.60 -15.03 -23.99
N PRO A 8 -18.34 -13.73 -23.81
CA PRO A 8 -17.10 -13.11 -24.29
C PRO A 8 -15.88 -13.80 -23.68
N THR A 9 -14.79 -13.84 -24.41
CA THR A 9 -13.54 -14.47 -23.97
C THR A 9 -12.44 -13.42 -23.78
N ALA A 10 -11.58 -13.60 -22.78
CA ALA A 10 -10.41 -12.77 -22.55
C ALA A 10 -9.18 -13.61 -22.22
N ILE A 11 -8.03 -13.17 -22.72
CA ILE A 11 -6.73 -13.75 -22.38
C ILE A 11 -5.96 -12.70 -21.56
N ILE A 12 -5.46 -13.09 -20.40
CA ILE A 12 -4.62 -12.26 -19.54
C ILE A 12 -3.21 -12.85 -19.55
N VAL A 13 -2.24 -12.03 -19.89
CA VAL A 13 -0.84 -12.43 -19.92
C VAL A 13 -0.17 -11.98 -18.62
N GLY A 14 0.23 -12.96 -17.80
CA GLY A 14 0.84 -12.76 -16.49
C GLY A 14 -0.14 -12.90 -15.33
N SER A 15 0.24 -13.72 -14.34
CA SER A 15 -0.54 -13.99 -13.13
C SER A 15 -0.02 -13.23 -11.89
N GLY A 16 0.53 -12.04 -12.09
CA GLY A 16 0.81 -11.13 -10.98
C GLY A 16 -0.48 -10.57 -10.37
N PRO A 17 -0.42 -9.80 -9.25
CA PRO A 17 -1.60 -9.28 -8.57
C PRO A 17 -2.59 -8.55 -9.49
N GLY A 18 -2.10 -7.69 -10.39
CA GLY A 18 -2.96 -7.00 -11.36
C GLY A 18 -3.64 -7.91 -12.36
N GLY A 19 -2.92 -8.93 -12.87
CA GLY A 19 -3.50 -9.91 -13.79
C GLY A 19 -4.56 -10.77 -13.11
N LEU A 20 -4.30 -11.22 -11.88
CA LEU A 20 -5.25 -12.01 -11.08
C LEU A 20 -6.49 -11.19 -10.71
N ALA A 21 -6.32 -9.92 -10.30
CA ALA A 21 -7.45 -9.02 -10.02
C ALA A 21 -8.32 -8.79 -11.27
N SER A 22 -7.70 -8.56 -12.43
CA SER A 22 -8.42 -8.41 -13.70
C SER A 22 -9.15 -9.69 -14.08
N ALA A 23 -8.51 -10.86 -13.90
CA ALA A 23 -9.12 -12.15 -14.16
C ALA A 23 -10.36 -12.37 -13.31
N LEU A 24 -10.26 -12.07 -12.01
CA LEU A 24 -11.33 -12.23 -11.04
C LEU A 24 -12.55 -11.38 -11.40
N LEU A 25 -12.35 -10.09 -11.66
CA LEU A 25 -13.42 -9.15 -12.00
C LEU A 25 -14.09 -9.48 -13.34
N LEU A 26 -13.31 -9.83 -14.36
CA LEU A 26 -13.83 -10.25 -15.66
C LEU A 26 -14.62 -11.54 -15.57
N ALA A 27 -14.11 -12.55 -14.85
CA ALA A 27 -14.79 -13.82 -14.64
C ALA A 27 -16.11 -13.62 -13.89
N HIS A 28 -16.13 -12.79 -12.86
CA HIS A 28 -17.36 -12.42 -12.15
C HIS A 28 -18.38 -11.75 -13.05
N SER A 29 -17.94 -10.96 -14.03
CA SER A 29 -18.80 -10.30 -15.02
C SER A 29 -19.27 -11.25 -16.14
N GLY A 30 -19.00 -12.56 -16.06
CA GLY A 30 -19.45 -13.55 -17.03
C GLY A 30 -18.52 -13.74 -18.24
N VAL A 31 -17.33 -13.16 -18.24
CA VAL A 31 -16.31 -13.37 -19.27
C VAL A 31 -15.59 -14.68 -19.02
N LYS A 32 -15.39 -15.49 -20.07
CA LYS A 32 -14.52 -16.68 -20.01
C LYS A 32 -13.07 -16.25 -20.07
N VAL A 33 -12.37 -16.32 -18.93
CA VAL A 33 -10.98 -15.82 -18.79
C VAL A 33 -9.99 -16.97 -18.86
N THR A 34 -8.90 -16.78 -19.62
CA THR A 34 -7.70 -17.61 -19.60
C THR A 34 -6.52 -16.78 -19.15
N VAL A 35 -5.80 -17.23 -18.11
CA VAL A 35 -4.56 -16.58 -17.66
C VAL A 35 -3.36 -17.39 -18.13
N LEU A 36 -2.43 -16.71 -18.81
CA LEU A 36 -1.17 -17.30 -19.28
C LEU A 36 -0.04 -16.79 -18.38
N GLU A 37 0.68 -17.73 -17.75
CA GLU A 37 1.85 -17.42 -16.92
C GLU A 37 3.08 -18.15 -17.47
N LYS A 38 4.21 -17.45 -17.58
CA LYS A 38 5.47 -18.03 -18.08
C LYS A 38 6.25 -18.77 -16.99
N ALA A 39 6.01 -18.44 -15.72
CA ALA A 39 6.67 -19.06 -14.59
C ALA A 39 5.93 -20.33 -14.15
N ASP A 40 6.58 -21.12 -13.34
CA ASP A 40 6.07 -22.36 -12.73
C ASP A 40 5.03 -22.14 -11.62
N ALA A 41 4.89 -20.88 -11.14
CA ALA A 41 3.96 -20.52 -10.09
C ALA A 41 3.30 -19.16 -10.36
N VAL A 42 2.07 -19.01 -9.88
CA VAL A 42 1.30 -17.76 -9.93
C VAL A 42 1.79 -16.75 -8.89
N GLY A 43 1.38 -15.48 -9.03
CA GLY A 43 1.67 -14.42 -8.06
C GLY A 43 2.73 -13.41 -8.52
N GLY A 44 3.49 -13.69 -9.59
CA GLY A 44 4.48 -12.76 -10.12
C GLY A 44 5.54 -12.39 -9.08
N ARG A 45 5.67 -11.11 -8.75
CA ARG A 45 6.64 -10.64 -7.73
C ARG A 45 6.20 -10.87 -6.29
N THR A 46 4.97 -11.31 -6.05
CA THR A 46 4.45 -11.68 -4.72
C THR A 46 4.32 -13.20 -4.54
N ARG A 47 4.90 -13.98 -5.46
CA ARG A 47 4.86 -15.44 -5.36
C ARG A 47 5.74 -15.96 -4.22
N LEU A 48 5.39 -17.12 -3.70
CA LEU A 48 6.21 -17.85 -2.74
C LEU A 48 7.48 -18.40 -3.39
N PHE A 49 8.51 -18.54 -2.60
CA PHE A 49 9.75 -19.23 -2.96
C PHE A 49 10.03 -20.32 -1.95
N THR A 50 10.11 -21.56 -2.41
CA THR A 50 10.42 -22.71 -1.55
C THR A 50 11.77 -23.30 -1.93
N LYS A 51 12.64 -23.48 -0.94
CA LYS A 51 13.94 -24.13 -1.10
C LYS A 51 14.28 -24.92 0.14
N ASP A 52 14.74 -26.16 -0.05
CA ASP A 52 15.20 -27.06 1.01
C ASP A 52 14.16 -27.26 2.15
N GLY A 53 12.86 -27.30 1.80
CA GLY A 53 11.75 -27.44 2.73
C GLY A 53 11.30 -26.14 3.43
N TYR A 54 11.99 -25.04 3.21
CA TYR A 54 11.61 -23.72 3.73
C TYR A 54 10.86 -22.90 2.69
N THR A 55 9.82 -22.19 3.14
CA THR A 55 9.02 -21.31 2.28
C THR A 55 9.23 -19.85 2.68
N PHE A 56 9.50 -19.00 1.70
CA PHE A 56 9.73 -17.57 1.90
C PHE A 56 8.78 -16.77 1.02
N ASP A 57 8.24 -15.68 1.59
CA ASP A 57 7.54 -14.68 0.81
C ASP A 57 8.54 -13.90 -0.06
N ARG A 58 8.22 -13.81 -1.35
CA ARG A 58 9.00 -13.05 -2.32
C ARG A 58 8.26 -11.75 -2.61
N GLY A 59 8.73 -10.64 -2.11
CA GLY A 59 8.12 -9.39 -2.51
C GLY A 59 7.92 -8.42 -1.38
N PRO A 60 6.86 -7.57 -1.45
CA PRO A 60 6.65 -6.52 -0.46
C PRO A 60 6.46 -7.10 0.94
N THR A 61 7.21 -6.58 1.89
CA THR A 61 7.12 -6.96 3.31
C THR A 61 5.91 -6.32 3.98
N PHE A 62 5.45 -5.17 3.45
CA PHE A 62 4.31 -4.44 3.98
C PHE A 62 3.12 -4.54 3.03
N PHE A 63 1.97 -4.88 3.58
CA PHE A 63 0.72 -4.86 2.85
C PHE A 63 0.12 -3.44 2.87
N HIS A 64 0.53 -2.66 1.88
CA HIS A 64 -0.01 -1.31 1.70
C HIS A 64 -1.35 -1.35 0.97
N TYR A 65 -2.24 -0.43 1.32
CA TYR A 65 -3.52 -0.24 0.65
C TYR A 65 -4.44 -1.48 0.67
N PRO A 66 -4.75 -2.05 1.84
CA PRO A 66 -5.68 -3.17 1.95
C PRO A 66 -7.05 -2.85 1.35
N GLU A 67 -7.47 -1.58 1.37
CA GLU A 67 -8.74 -1.12 0.80
C GLU A 67 -8.91 -1.49 -0.69
N VAL A 68 -7.82 -1.54 -1.46
CA VAL A 68 -7.90 -1.94 -2.90
C VAL A 68 -8.29 -3.41 -3.03
N ILE A 69 -7.75 -4.28 -2.18
CA ILE A 69 -8.14 -5.70 -2.15
C ILE A 69 -9.59 -5.84 -1.67
N GLU A 70 -9.98 -5.09 -0.64
CA GLU A 70 -11.35 -5.08 -0.14
C GLU A 70 -12.34 -4.65 -1.23
N GLU A 71 -12.06 -3.57 -1.98
CA GLU A 71 -12.86 -3.11 -3.11
C GLU A 71 -13.03 -4.19 -4.18
N ILE A 72 -11.97 -4.95 -4.51
CA ILE A 72 -12.02 -6.05 -5.49
C ILE A 72 -12.92 -7.18 -5.00
N PHE A 73 -12.77 -7.60 -3.74
CA PHE A 73 -13.59 -8.67 -3.17
C PHE A 73 -15.05 -8.24 -3.01
N GLN A 74 -15.31 -7.01 -2.58
CA GLN A 74 -16.67 -6.45 -2.52
C GLN A 74 -17.35 -6.42 -3.89
N ALA A 75 -16.62 -6.07 -4.95
CA ALA A 75 -17.15 -6.04 -6.32
C ALA A 75 -17.65 -7.40 -6.80
N ILE A 76 -17.14 -8.50 -6.22
CA ILE A 76 -17.58 -9.88 -6.53
C ILE A 76 -18.47 -10.48 -5.42
N GLY A 77 -18.92 -9.66 -4.46
CA GLY A 77 -19.80 -10.08 -3.37
C GLY A 77 -19.12 -10.94 -2.30
N ARG A 78 -17.79 -10.81 -2.14
CA ARG A 78 -17.00 -11.57 -1.16
C ARG A 78 -16.32 -10.66 -0.14
N ASP A 79 -15.86 -11.22 0.96
CA ASP A 79 -15.19 -10.54 2.07
C ASP A 79 -13.70 -10.90 2.07
N ALA A 80 -12.85 -9.91 1.76
CA ALA A 80 -11.40 -10.10 1.68
C ALA A 80 -10.79 -10.56 3.02
N HIS A 81 -11.25 -10.02 4.14
CA HIS A 81 -10.71 -10.38 5.45
C HIS A 81 -10.97 -11.86 5.79
N LYS A 82 -12.17 -12.34 5.51
CA LYS A 82 -12.53 -13.75 5.74
C LYS A 82 -11.80 -14.69 4.80
N GLU A 83 -11.71 -14.32 3.52
CA GLU A 83 -11.13 -15.19 2.49
C GLU A 83 -9.61 -15.30 2.62
N LEU A 84 -8.94 -14.21 2.95
CA LEU A 84 -7.47 -14.14 3.02
C LEU A 84 -6.92 -14.34 4.42
N GLY A 85 -7.78 -14.39 5.46
CA GLY A 85 -7.35 -14.51 6.84
C GLY A 85 -6.45 -13.34 7.28
N LEU A 86 -6.73 -12.13 6.82
CA LEU A 86 -5.94 -10.95 7.15
C LEU A 86 -6.04 -10.65 8.65
N MET A 87 -4.89 -10.54 9.30
CA MET A 87 -4.79 -10.17 10.71
C MET A 87 -3.92 -8.92 10.87
N PRO A 88 -4.39 -7.90 11.61
CA PRO A 88 -3.53 -6.79 12.00
C PRO A 88 -2.44 -7.27 12.96
N LEU A 89 -1.21 -6.82 12.75
CA LEU A 89 -0.11 -7.10 13.67
C LEU A 89 0.05 -5.93 14.65
N ASP A 90 0.26 -6.26 15.92
CA ASP A 90 0.62 -5.29 16.95
C ASP A 90 1.64 -5.91 17.93
N PRO A 91 2.88 -5.40 17.97
CA PRO A 91 3.42 -4.34 17.11
C PRO A 91 3.54 -4.81 15.65
N MET A 92 3.40 -3.87 14.71
CA MET A 92 3.57 -4.15 13.28
C MET A 92 5.00 -4.58 12.95
N TYR A 93 5.97 -3.88 13.54
CA TYR A 93 7.41 -4.16 13.48
C TYR A 93 8.17 -3.39 14.56
N ARG A 94 9.40 -3.82 14.84
CA ARG A 94 10.32 -3.14 15.74
C ARG A 94 11.48 -2.54 14.95
N LEU A 95 11.74 -1.26 15.15
CA LEU A 95 12.94 -0.57 14.68
C LEU A 95 13.95 -0.49 15.82
N VAL A 96 15.14 -1.01 15.63
CA VAL A 96 16.27 -0.92 16.58
C VAL A 96 17.28 0.04 16.01
N PHE A 97 17.66 1.04 16.77
CA PHE A 97 18.55 2.10 16.32
C PHE A 97 20.00 1.84 16.77
N GLY A 98 20.95 1.99 15.85
CA GLY A 98 22.38 1.88 16.16
C GLY A 98 22.87 2.92 17.18
N ALA A 99 22.21 4.08 17.26
CA ALA A 99 22.44 5.12 18.25
C ALA A 99 21.80 4.83 19.63
N GLY A 100 21.21 3.65 19.79
CA GLY A 100 20.51 3.21 20.99
C GLY A 100 19.01 3.45 20.98
N GLY A 101 18.31 2.57 21.68
CA GLY A 101 16.85 2.55 21.74
C GLY A 101 16.19 1.76 20.61
N HIS A 102 14.90 1.58 20.74
CA HIS A 102 14.05 0.96 19.75
C HIS A 102 12.66 1.60 19.78
N ILE A 103 11.87 1.38 18.75
CA ILE A 103 10.46 1.76 18.71
C ILE A 103 9.65 0.61 18.10
N ASP A 104 8.58 0.23 18.78
CA ASP A 104 7.59 -0.71 18.29
C ASP A 104 6.52 0.07 17.54
N ALA A 105 6.40 -0.18 16.24
CA ALA A 105 5.41 0.52 15.42
C ALA A 105 4.02 -0.08 15.65
N THR A 106 3.04 0.79 15.88
CA THR A 106 1.62 0.43 16.02
C THR A 106 0.76 1.33 15.14
N SER A 107 -0.41 0.83 14.73
CA SER A 107 -1.42 1.62 14.02
C SER A 107 -2.21 2.56 14.95
N ASN A 108 -2.11 2.40 16.26
CA ASN A 108 -2.73 3.27 17.25
C ASN A 108 -1.95 4.59 17.35
N LEU A 109 -2.57 5.68 16.91
CA LEU A 109 -1.93 7.00 16.84
C LEU A 109 -1.48 7.50 18.23
N GLU A 110 -2.29 7.32 19.26
CA GLU A 110 -1.99 7.81 20.59
C GLU A 110 -0.84 7.02 21.22
N GLU A 111 -0.88 5.71 21.09
CA GLU A 111 0.16 4.82 21.60
C GLU A 111 1.51 5.06 20.87
N MET A 112 1.48 5.19 19.54
CA MET A 112 2.69 5.53 18.77
C MET A 112 3.25 6.88 19.16
N THR A 113 2.39 7.86 19.43
CA THR A 113 2.81 9.19 19.91
C THR A 113 3.51 9.09 21.26
N GLU A 114 3.00 8.26 22.18
CA GLU A 114 3.60 8.08 23.50
C GLU A 114 4.96 7.39 23.39
N ARG A 115 5.08 6.35 22.61
CA ARG A 115 6.37 5.68 22.34
C ARG A 115 7.42 6.63 21.76
N ILE A 116 7.01 7.56 20.88
CA ILE A 116 7.89 8.61 20.36
C ILE A 116 8.25 9.61 21.46
N ARG A 117 7.32 9.97 22.35
CA ARG A 117 7.58 10.87 23.48
C ARG A 117 8.62 10.29 24.43
N GLU A 118 8.47 9.02 24.79
CA GLU A 118 9.43 8.30 25.65
C GLU A 118 10.84 8.23 25.03
N LEU A 119 10.91 7.99 23.70
CA LEU A 119 12.18 7.86 23.00
C LEU A 119 12.88 9.19 22.70
N ALA A 120 12.11 10.23 22.34
CA ALA A 120 12.63 11.44 21.70
C ALA A 120 12.01 12.76 22.23
N GLY A 121 11.14 12.71 23.23
CA GLY A 121 10.55 13.86 23.91
C GLY A 121 9.34 14.47 23.20
N ASP A 122 8.70 15.41 23.91
CA ASP A 122 7.41 16.03 23.54
C ASP A 122 7.41 16.66 22.16
N LYS A 123 8.46 17.36 21.80
CA LYS A 123 8.56 18.05 20.50
C LYS A 123 8.44 17.08 19.31
N ASN A 124 9.07 15.91 19.39
CA ASN A 124 8.98 14.89 18.35
C ASN A 124 7.62 14.18 18.37
N ALA A 125 7.01 13.99 19.53
CA ALA A 125 5.66 13.45 19.67
C ALA A 125 4.59 14.36 19.03
N ASP A 126 4.65 15.66 19.29
CA ASP A 126 3.77 16.65 18.67
C ASP A 126 4.05 16.77 17.16
N GLY A 127 5.33 16.69 16.77
CA GLY A 127 5.75 16.60 15.37
C GLY A 127 5.12 15.42 14.66
N PHE A 128 5.05 14.26 15.31
CA PHE A 128 4.44 13.05 14.76
C PHE A 128 2.93 13.20 14.51
N LYS A 129 2.18 13.73 15.48
CA LYS A 129 0.74 14.03 15.29
C LYS A 129 0.50 14.94 14.10
N ASN A 130 1.30 16.00 13.98
CA ASN A 130 1.21 16.95 12.87
C ASN A 130 1.59 16.31 11.53
N TYR A 131 2.64 15.49 11.50
CA TYR A 131 3.10 14.75 10.32
C TYR A 131 2.02 13.80 9.80
N VAL A 132 1.44 12.97 10.68
CA VAL A 132 0.34 12.05 10.32
C VAL A 132 -0.87 12.82 9.78
N LYS A 133 -1.29 13.90 10.46
CA LYS A 133 -2.42 14.74 10.03
C LYS A 133 -2.19 15.33 8.64
N GLN A 134 -0.98 15.85 8.38
CA GLN A 134 -0.63 16.42 7.07
C GLN A 134 -0.58 15.36 5.97
N ASN A 135 0.01 14.19 6.26
CA ASN A 135 0.08 13.10 5.29
C ASN A 135 -1.29 12.50 4.99
N ARG A 136 -2.17 12.38 5.99
CA ARG A 136 -3.58 12.01 5.75
C ARG A 136 -4.25 12.96 4.76
N ARG A 137 -4.10 14.27 4.96
CA ARG A 137 -4.63 15.27 4.02
C ARG A 137 -4.02 15.14 2.62
N LYS A 138 -2.69 14.92 2.52
CA LYS A 138 -2.03 14.68 1.22
C LYS A 138 -2.63 13.46 0.52
N LEU A 139 -2.82 12.36 1.25
CA LEU A 139 -3.40 11.12 0.74
C LEU A 139 -4.82 11.34 0.22
N ASP A 140 -5.70 11.94 1.03
CA ASP A 140 -7.10 12.18 0.69
C ASP A 140 -7.24 13.02 -0.59
N LEU A 141 -6.40 14.04 -0.76
CA LEU A 141 -6.37 14.86 -1.97
C LEU A 141 -5.78 14.12 -3.18
N SER A 142 -4.82 13.22 -2.95
CA SER A 142 -4.15 12.47 -4.02
C SER A 142 -4.98 11.27 -4.49
N LYS A 143 -5.87 10.73 -3.66
CA LYS A 143 -6.65 9.51 -3.94
C LYS A 143 -7.35 9.58 -5.31
N LYS A 144 -8.01 10.69 -5.63
CA LYS A 144 -8.66 10.90 -6.93
C LYS A 144 -7.69 10.90 -8.11
N CYS A 145 -6.47 11.39 -7.93
CA CYS A 145 -5.45 11.37 -8.96
C CYS A 145 -4.89 9.95 -9.18
N LEU A 146 -4.69 9.20 -8.10
CA LEU A 146 -4.20 7.82 -8.14
C LEU A 146 -5.21 6.87 -8.80
N GLN A 147 -6.51 7.11 -8.57
CA GLN A 147 -7.61 6.29 -9.11
C GLN A 147 -8.07 6.70 -10.53
N THR A 148 -7.47 7.76 -11.11
CA THR A 148 -7.87 8.23 -12.43
C THR A 148 -6.76 7.94 -13.46
N PRO A 149 -7.08 7.35 -14.62
CA PRO A 149 -6.08 7.12 -15.67
C PRO A 149 -5.51 8.44 -16.19
N TRP A 150 -4.20 8.48 -16.37
CA TRP A 150 -3.48 9.55 -17.06
C TRP A 150 -3.38 9.15 -18.52
N ARG A 151 -4.03 9.88 -19.42
CA ARG A 151 -4.12 9.54 -20.85
C ARG A 151 -3.22 10.40 -21.72
N SER A 152 -2.81 11.55 -21.19
CA SER A 152 -1.97 12.50 -21.92
C SER A 152 -1.02 13.23 -20.97
N PRO A 153 0.20 13.62 -21.41
CA PRO A 153 1.07 14.51 -20.64
C PRO A 153 0.39 15.82 -20.21
N LEU A 154 -0.62 16.29 -20.97
CA LEU A 154 -1.39 17.49 -20.64
C LEU A 154 -2.28 17.32 -19.41
N ASP A 155 -2.54 16.10 -18.97
CA ASP A 155 -3.31 15.83 -17.75
C ASP A 155 -2.63 16.39 -16.49
N ILE A 156 -1.30 16.64 -16.55
CA ILE A 156 -0.53 17.33 -15.49
C ILE A 156 -1.05 18.75 -15.26
N LEU A 157 -1.58 19.40 -16.29
CA LEU A 157 -2.15 20.75 -16.20
C LEU A 157 -3.62 20.76 -15.75
N SER A 158 -4.20 19.61 -15.50
CA SER A 158 -5.57 19.50 -15.02
C SER A 158 -5.73 20.14 -13.63
N LYS A 159 -6.92 20.71 -13.35
CA LYS A 159 -7.24 21.30 -12.04
C LYS A 159 -6.99 20.31 -10.87
N ARG A 160 -7.18 19.01 -11.09
CA ARG A 160 -6.91 17.95 -10.10
C ARG A 160 -5.42 17.81 -9.83
N ALA A 161 -4.58 17.76 -10.89
CA ALA A 161 -3.13 17.64 -10.77
C ALA A 161 -2.51 18.87 -10.09
N LEU A 162 -2.91 20.06 -10.48
CA LEU A 162 -2.46 21.32 -9.88
C LEU A 162 -2.82 21.41 -8.39
N ARG A 163 -4.04 20.96 -8.01
CA ARG A 163 -4.46 20.90 -6.60
C ARG A 163 -3.60 19.93 -5.78
N VAL A 164 -3.27 18.78 -6.35
CA VAL A 164 -2.41 17.79 -5.69
C VAL A 164 -0.97 18.26 -5.62
N ALA A 165 -0.43 18.85 -6.69
CA ALA A 165 0.92 19.40 -6.73
C ALA A 165 1.16 20.47 -5.64
N SER A 166 0.15 21.32 -5.35
CA SER A 166 0.24 22.33 -4.29
C SER A 166 0.41 21.74 -2.89
N VAL A 167 -0.08 20.51 -2.66
CA VAL A 167 -0.03 19.83 -1.35
C VAL A 167 1.16 18.88 -1.25
N LEU A 168 1.48 18.17 -2.33
CA LEU A 168 2.60 17.21 -2.36
C LEU A 168 3.97 17.88 -2.35
N LYS A 169 4.05 19.14 -2.81
CA LYS A 169 5.31 19.91 -2.88
C LYS A 169 6.43 19.08 -3.56
N PRO A 170 6.30 18.74 -4.85
CA PRO A 170 7.22 17.84 -5.54
C PRO A 170 8.68 18.32 -5.60
N TRP A 171 8.93 19.58 -5.24
CA TRP A 171 10.25 20.20 -5.10
C TRP A 171 10.89 20.00 -3.73
N ALA A 172 10.16 19.47 -2.73
CA ALA A 172 10.69 19.24 -1.39
C ALA A 172 11.24 17.81 -1.29
N SER A 173 12.41 17.65 -0.69
CA SER A 173 12.94 16.34 -0.36
C SER A 173 12.23 15.75 0.86
N VAL A 174 12.17 14.42 0.95
CA VAL A 174 11.64 13.71 2.14
C VAL A 174 12.40 14.13 3.40
N ALA A 175 13.74 14.16 3.34
CA ALA A 175 14.57 14.57 4.47
C ALA A 175 14.26 16.00 4.92
N GLY A 176 14.04 16.92 3.98
CA GLY A 176 13.67 18.31 4.29
C GLY A 176 12.27 18.44 4.90
N ASP A 177 11.30 17.61 4.48
CA ASP A 177 9.96 17.60 5.07
C ASP A 177 9.98 17.00 6.48
N LEU A 178 10.71 15.90 6.68
CA LEU A 178 10.88 15.27 8.00
C LEU A 178 11.60 16.18 8.99
N GLY A 179 12.63 16.91 8.55
CA GLY A 179 13.35 17.87 9.40
C GLY A 179 12.50 19.06 9.91
N ARG A 180 11.33 19.31 9.32
CA ARG A 180 10.37 20.30 9.83
C ARG A 180 9.52 19.78 10.98
N HIS A 181 9.39 18.47 11.09
CA HIS A 181 8.54 17.82 12.09
C HIS A 181 9.34 17.21 13.23
N PHE A 182 10.58 16.77 12.97
CA PHE A 182 11.38 16.00 13.90
C PHE A 182 12.80 16.54 14.02
N ASP A 183 13.27 16.66 15.25
CA ASP A 183 14.65 17.02 15.56
C ASP A 183 15.51 15.77 15.79
N ASP A 184 14.93 14.69 16.33
CA ASP A 184 15.62 13.44 16.60
C ASP A 184 15.86 12.67 15.29
N GLU A 185 17.12 12.31 15.03
CA GLU A 185 17.52 11.61 13.81
C GLU A 185 16.90 10.20 13.73
N ARG A 186 16.71 9.52 14.86
CA ARG A 186 16.09 8.19 14.91
C ARG A 186 14.65 8.25 14.42
N ILE A 187 13.91 9.30 14.83
CA ILE A 187 12.53 9.48 14.38
C ILE A 187 12.48 9.86 12.89
N ARG A 188 13.38 10.72 12.42
CA ARG A 188 13.49 11.01 10.98
C ARG A 188 13.78 9.76 10.18
N LEU A 189 14.70 8.91 10.64
CA LEU A 189 15.01 7.65 9.99
C LEU A 189 13.79 6.72 9.99
N ALA A 190 13.12 6.56 11.13
CA ALA A 190 11.92 5.74 11.27
C ALA A 190 10.78 6.16 10.33
N MET A 191 10.63 7.46 10.06
CA MET A 191 9.58 8.01 9.19
C MET A 191 9.99 8.15 7.72
N SER A 192 11.20 7.72 7.36
CA SER A 192 11.72 7.81 5.98
C SER A 192 11.45 6.56 5.12
N PHE A 193 10.89 5.51 5.71
CA PHE A 193 10.52 4.26 5.02
C PHE A 193 9.38 4.45 4.03
#